data_adf8bcf1a8eb6b0d790e35f6ad0d0076
#
_entry.id   adf8bcf1a8eb6b0d790e35f6ad0d0076
#
_cell.length_a   1.000
_cell.length_b   1.000
_cell.length_c   1.000
_cell.angle_alpha   90.00
_cell.angle_beta   90.00
_cell.angle_gamma   90.00
#
_symmetry.space_group_name_H-M   'P 1'
#
loop_
_entity.id
_entity.type
_entity.pdbx_description
1 polymer ?
#
loop_
_entity_poly.entity_id
_entity_poly.type
_entity_poly.pdbx_seq_one_letter_code
_entity_poly.pdbx_strand_id
1 'polypeptide(L)'
;ITLVPNRAGFSNFLAYGLGPEGYHHSAGVFFSAVEAHNRLNLDMSIQESLAQVKAVAKEAASAGVRLVAYVSAAFGFRETRTGPVLRVEAEEISHYLDILFDLGASVVTLSDLQGVADQDTTRDFLEECLNFRKGKDMERIGYHPHHVSGSKAIASSLAAYDVGIRRFDASLGGTGGCVTGAPGNQPTEGLVRVFEGKGIKTGLKPEEVSALADFVERELYRKIELPPRS
;
A
#
# COMPACT_ATOMS: atom_id res chain seq x y z
N ILE A 1 -2.19 -7.72 -8.88
CA ILE A 1 -0.92 -7.78 -8.11
C ILE A 1 -1.06 -8.91 -7.09
N THR A 2 -0.08 -9.80 -7.04
CA THR A 2 0.02 -10.85 -6.02
C THR A 2 1.21 -10.55 -5.11
N LEU A 3 0.98 -10.49 -3.81
CA LEU A 3 2.06 -10.23 -2.85
C LEU A 3 2.95 -11.47 -2.73
N VAL A 4 4.26 -11.25 -2.85
CA VAL A 4 5.30 -12.27 -2.77
C VAL A 4 6.36 -11.82 -1.75
N PRO A 5 6.34 -12.36 -0.54
CA PRO A 5 7.22 -11.89 0.54
C PRO A 5 8.69 -12.32 0.38
N ASN A 6 8.95 -13.36 -0.42
CA ASN A 6 10.27 -13.96 -0.58
C ASN A 6 10.35 -14.81 -1.87
N ARG A 7 11.51 -15.41 -2.12
CA ARG A 7 11.74 -16.26 -3.29
C ARG A 7 10.80 -17.47 -3.37
N ALA A 8 10.48 -18.11 -2.25
CA ALA A 8 9.53 -19.24 -2.23
C ALA A 8 8.13 -18.79 -2.67
N GLY A 9 7.67 -17.65 -2.17
CA GLY A 9 6.42 -17.02 -2.63
C GLY A 9 6.45 -16.68 -4.12
N PHE A 10 7.58 -16.20 -4.63
CA PHE A 10 7.72 -15.92 -6.06
C PHE A 10 7.71 -17.20 -6.91
N SER A 11 8.35 -18.27 -6.46
CA SER A 11 8.29 -19.58 -7.15
C SER A 11 6.86 -20.11 -7.22
N ASN A 12 6.09 -19.98 -6.13
CA ASN A 12 4.66 -20.33 -6.12
C ASN A 12 3.86 -19.42 -7.07
N PHE A 13 4.15 -18.12 -7.09
CA PHE A 13 3.53 -17.19 -8.03
C PHE A 13 3.74 -17.63 -9.49
N LEU A 14 4.98 -18.00 -9.86
CA LEU A 14 5.28 -18.50 -11.21
C LEU A 14 4.54 -19.80 -11.54
N ALA A 15 4.41 -20.70 -10.56
CA ALA A 15 3.74 -21.99 -10.75
C ALA A 15 2.23 -21.85 -10.97
N TYR A 16 1.58 -20.86 -10.34
CA TYR A 16 0.12 -20.68 -10.35
C TYR A 16 -0.35 -19.46 -11.13
N GLY A 17 0.50 -18.48 -11.35
CA GLY A 17 0.11 -17.13 -11.76
C GLY A 17 0.09 -16.84 -13.26
N LEU A 18 0.79 -17.64 -14.05
CA LEU A 18 0.89 -17.43 -15.49
C LEU A 18 0.03 -18.47 -16.22
N GLY A 19 -1.29 -18.28 -16.19
CA GLY A 19 -2.20 -19.12 -16.98
C GLY A 19 -1.94 -18.95 -18.48
N PRO A 20 -2.40 -19.92 -19.32
CA PRO A 20 -2.16 -19.94 -20.75
C PRO A 20 -2.75 -18.73 -21.50
N GLU A 21 -3.58 -17.94 -20.88
CA GLU A 21 -4.23 -16.76 -21.47
C GLU A 21 -3.51 -15.43 -21.15
N GLY A 22 -2.29 -15.46 -20.63
CA GLY A 22 -1.46 -14.27 -20.48
C GLY A 22 -2.03 -13.19 -19.56
N TYR A 23 -2.66 -13.59 -18.46
CA TYR A 23 -3.04 -12.61 -17.43
C TYR A 23 -1.78 -11.87 -16.97
N HIS A 24 -1.78 -10.56 -17.15
CA HIS A 24 -0.68 -9.69 -16.75
C HIS A 24 -0.63 -9.57 -15.23
N HIS A 25 -0.19 -10.63 -14.56
CA HIS A 25 0.06 -10.59 -13.13
C HIS A 25 1.32 -9.76 -12.84
N SER A 26 1.25 -8.97 -11.78
CA SER A 26 2.41 -8.29 -11.23
C SER A 26 2.79 -8.92 -9.91
N ALA A 27 4.06 -9.20 -9.70
CA ALA A 27 4.58 -9.60 -8.40
C ALA A 27 4.74 -8.37 -7.51
N GLY A 28 4.14 -8.40 -6.32
CA GLY A 28 4.20 -7.33 -5.32
C GLY A 28 5.16 -7.70 -4.20
N VAL A 29 6.35 -7.10 -4.17
CA VAL A 29 7.29 -7.23 -3.05
C VAL A 29 7.02 -6.16 -2.01
N PHE A 30 7.36 -6.44 -0.75
CA PHE A 30 7.14 -5.48 0.32
C PHE A 30 8.10 -5.67 1.48
N PHE A 31 8.35 -4.61 2.19
CA PHE A 31 9.02 -4.58 3.48
C PHE A 31 8.53 -3.35 4.27
N SER A 32 8.88 -3.28 5.56
CA SER A 32 8.54 -2.13 6.39
C SER A 32 9.72 -1.19 6.54
N ALA A 33 9.45 0.11 6.56
CA ALA A 33 10.44 1.13 6.88
C ALA A 33 10.77 1.19 8.39
N VAL A 34 9.97 0.52 9.24
CA VAL A 34 10.21 0.45 10.70
C VAL A 34 10.63 -0.96 11.09
N GLU A 35 11.82 -1.11 11.67
CA GLU A 35 12.42 -2.39 12.03
C GLU A 35 11.51 -3.24 12.92
N ALA A 36 10.89 -2.64 13.94
CA ALA A 36 9.97 -3.33 14.85
C ALA A 36 8.77 -3.94 14.08
N HIS A 37 8.18 -3.17 13.17
CA HIS A 37 7.08 -3.67 12.34
C HIS A 37 7.56 -4.73 11.34
N ASN A 38 8.73 -4.57 10.76
CA ASN A 38 9.26 -5.53 9.78
C ASN A 38 9.50 -6.90 10.44
N ARG A 39 10.08 -6.92 11.65
CA ARG A 39 10.24 -8.15 12.43
C ARG A 39 8.92 -8.78 12.83
N LEU A 40 7.97 -7.97 13.28
CA LEU A 40 6.64 -8.46 13.67
C LEU A 40 5.88 -9.09 12.50
N ASN A 41 6.02 -8.52 11.30
CA ASN A 41 5.24 -8.92 10.12
C ASN A 41 5.92 -10.01 9.28
N LEU A 42 7.24 -9.98 9.16
CA LEU A 42 8.02 -10.84 8.26
C LEU A 42 9.01 -11.76 8.97
N ASP A 43 9.18 -11.60 10.29
CA ASP A 43 10.22 -12.28 11.09
C ASP A 43 11.65 -12.05 10.53
N MET A 44 11.87 -10.89 9.95
CA MET A 44 13.13 -10.48 9.30
C MET A 44 13.49 -9.05 9.68
N SER A 45 14.78 -8.73 9.67
CA SER A 45 15.25 -7.35 9.66
C SER A 45 14.91 -6.67 8.33
N ILE A 46 14.95 -5.34 8.31
CA ILE A 46 14.80 -4.57 7.05
C ILE A 46 15.87 -4.99 6.04
N GLN A 47 17.11 -5.19 6.49
CA GLN A 47 18.21 -5.62 5.63
C GLN A 47 17.96 -7.00 4.99
N GLU A 48 17.48 -7.97 5.78
CA GLU A 48 17.12 -9.31 5.28
C GLU A 48 15.96 -9.24 4.30
N SER A 49 14.95 -8.43 4.60
CA SER A 49 13.80 -8.21 3.68
C SER A 49 14.24 -7.58 2.37
N LEU A 50 15.10 -6.57 2.39
CA LEU A 50 15.67 -5.98 1.17
C LEU A 50 16.50 -6.98 0.36
N ALA A 51 17.22 -7.90 1.01
CA ALA A 51 17.91 -8.99 0.32
C ALA A 51 16.92 -9.93 -0.41
N GLN A 52 15.79 -10.27 0.23
CA GLN A 52 14.71 -11.03 -0.42
C GLN A 52 14.09 -10.28 -1.60
N VAL A 53 13.77 -8.99 -1.41
CA VAL A 53 13.24 -8.11 -2.47
C VAL A 53 14.19 -8.10 -3.67
N LYS A 54 15.50 -7.93 -3.45
CA LYS A 54 16.52 -7.94 -4.50
C LYS A 54 16.57 -9.28 -5.24
N ALA A 55 16.46 -10.40 -4.53
CA ALA A 55 16.45 -11.72 -5.13
C ALA A 55 15.19 -11.93 -6.00
N VAL A 56 14.01 -11.57 -5.49
CA VAL A 56 12.75 -11.64 -6.25
C VAL A 56 12.79 -10.72 -7.47
N ALA A 57 13.30 -9.50 -7.34
CA ALA A 57 13.41 -8.55 -8.44
C ALA A 57 14.25 -9.11 -9.60
N LYS A 58 15.38 -9.74 -9.29
CA LYS A 58 16.24 -10.41 -10.28
C LYS A 58 15.51 -11.55 -11.01
N GLU A 59 14.79 -12.39 -10.28
CA GLU A 59 14.02 -13.49 -10.85
C GLU A 59 12.83 -12.98 -11.68
N ALA A 60 12.13 -11.95 -11.22
CA ALA A 60 11.03 -11.32 -11.93
C ALA A 60 11.49 -10.72 -13.27
N ALA A 61 12.63 -10.02 -13.27
CA ALA A 61 13.22 -9.49 -14.50
C ALA A 61 13.57 -10.62 -15.49
N SER A 62 14.15 -11.73 -15.01
CA SER A 62 14.49 -12.88 -15.84
C SER A 62 13.24 -13.59 -16.41
N ALA A 63 12.12 -13.58 -15.67
CA ALA A 63 10.86 -14.19 -16.07
C ALA A 63 9.95 -13.25 -16.88
N GLY A 64 10.36 -12.00 -17.13
CA GLY A 64 9.51 -10.98 -17.76
C GLY A 64 8.29 -10.56 -16.93
N VAL A 65 8.32 -10.78 -15.62
CA VAL A 65 7.24 -10.46 -14.70
C VAL A 65 7.37 -9.01 -14.24
N ARG A 66 6.28 -8.26 -14.34
CA ARG A 66 6.21 -6.89 -13.81
C ARG A 66 6.35 -6.90 -12.29
N LEU A 67 7.30 -6.10 -11.79
CA LEU A 67 7.50 -5.89 -10.36
C LEU A 67 6.80 -4.61 -9.89
N VAL A 68 6.10 -4.69 -8.77
CA VAL A 68 5.64 -3.55 -7.98
C VAL A 68 6.13 -3.72 -6.54
N ALA A 69 6.26 -2.63 -5.80
CA ALA A 69 6.79 -2.68 -4.45
C ALA A 69 5.93 -1.85 -3.48
N TYR A 70 5.95 -2.25 -2.21
CA TYR A 70 5.30 -1.55 -1.11
C TYR A 70 6.29 -1.27 0.01
N VAL A 71 6.33 -0.03 0.47
CA VAL A 71 7.04 0.36 1.68
C VAL A 71 6.00 0.51 2.79
N SER A 72 5.90 -0.50 3.64
CA SER A 72 4.97 -0.53 4.77
C SER A 72 5.45 0.38 5.89
N ALA A 73 4.52 0.94 6.68
CA ALA A 73 4.80 1.87 7.78
C ALA A 73 5.69 3.06 7.36
N ALA A 74 5.55 3.53 6.12
CA ALA A 74 6.35 4.62 5.58
C ALA A 74 6.17 5.95 6.36
N PHE A 75 5.01 6.14 6.99
CA PHE A 75 4.69 7.32 7.80
C PHE A 75 4.95 7.10 9.30
N GLY A 76 5.44 5.92 9.66
CA GLY A 76 5.71 5.51 11.03
C GLY A 76 4.84 4.35 11.52
N PHE A 77 5.13 3.90 12.75
CA PHE A 77 4.49 2.75 13.36
C PHE A 77 4.38 2.92 14.87
N ARG A 78 3.31 2.41 15.49
CA ARG A 78 3.13 2.30 16.93
C ARG A 78 3.20 0.82 17.32
N GLU A 79 4.11 0.46 18.21
CA GLU A 79 4.20 -0.90 18.72
C GLU A 79 3.03 -1.26 19.65
N THR A 80 2.48 -0.27 20.31
CA THR A 80 1.29 -0.42 21.15
C THR A 80 0.26 0.64 20.80
N ARG A 81 -1.00 0.37 21.08
CA ARG A 81 -2.13 1.26 20.74
C ARG A 81 -1.94 2.71 21.23
N THR A 82 -1.31 2.90 22.38
CA THR A 82 -1.11 4.21 23.03
C THR A 82 0.36 4.65 23.05
N GLY A 83 1.25 3.84 22.47
CA GLY A 83 2.68 4.14 22.42
C GLY A 83 3.01 5.30 21.47
N PRO A 84 4.25 5.81 21.54
CA PRO A 84 4.72 6.81 20.60
C PRO A 84 4.76 6.27 19.18
N VAL A 85 4.67 7.16 18.19
CA VAL A 85 4.92 6.81 16.80
C VAL A 85 6.43 6.74 16.59
N LEU A 86 6.91 5.56 16.19
CA LEU A 86 8.24 5.40 15.62
C LEU A 86 8.21 6.01 14.22
N ARG A 87 8.76 7.20 14.08
CA ARG A 87 8.74 7.94 12.81
C ARG A 87 9.85 7.44 11.90
N VAL A 88 9.65 7.65 10.62
CA VAL A 88 10.64 7.43 9.57
C VAL A 88 10.93 8.79 8.93
N GLU A 89 12.18 9.07 8.67
CA GLU A 89 12.57 10.31 8.00
C GLU A 89 12.29 10.24 6.49
N ALA A 90 11.88 11.35 5.91
CA ALA A 90 11.56 11.43 4.49
C ALA A 90 12.76 11.10 3.60
N GLU A 91 13.97 11.42 4.03
CA GLU A 91 15.21 11.06 3.35
C GLU A 91 15.41 9.55 3.27
N GLU A 92 15.12 8.82 4.34
CA GLU A 92 15.19 7.36 4.38
C GLU A 92 14.18 6.72 3.42
N ILE A 93 12.94 7.22 3.39
CA ILE A 93 11.94 6.76 2.43
C ILE A 93 12.37 7.05 1.00
N SER A 94 12.95 8.23 0.76
CA SER A 94 13.50 8.60 -0.55
C SER A 94 14.59 7.63 -1.00
N HIS A 95 15.46 7.21 -0.08
CA HIS A 95 16.48 6.20 -0.34
C HIS A 95 15.88 4.82 -0.67
N TYR A 96 14.84 4.38 0.05
CA TYR A 96 14.13 3.14 -0.29
C TYR A 96 13.45 3.21 -1.65
N LEU A 97 12.88 4.35 -2.02
CA LEU A 97 12.33 4.56 -3.36
C LEU A 97 13.40 4.39 -4.45
N ASP A 98 14.60 4.96 -4.25
CA ASP A 98 15.71 4.79 -5.20
C ASP A 98 16.10 3.31 -5.34
N ILE A 99 16.32 2.60 -4.23
CA ILE A 99 16.64 1.18 -4.24
C ILE A 99 15.59 0.38 -5.03
N LEU A 100 14.30 0.61 -4.77
CA LEU A 100 13.23 -0.16 -5.39
C LEU A 100 13.08 0.14 -6.89
N PHE A 101 13.23 1.40 -7.29
CA PHE A 101 13.20 1.75 -8.71
C PHE A 101 14.42 1.24 -9.47
N ASP A 102 15.61 1.25 -8.86
CA ASP A 102 16.82 0.67 -9.44
C ASP A 102 16.73 -0.86 -9.57
N LEU A 103 15.96 -1.52 -8.71
CA LEU A 103 15.62 -2.93 -8.82
C LEU A 103 14.53 -3.22 -9.88
N GLY A 104 14.03 -2.21 -10.57
CA GLY A 104 13.07 -2.35 -11.67
C GLY A 104 11.60 -2.34 -11.23
N ALA A 105 11.26 -1.92 -10.00
CA ALA A 105 9.88 -1.74 -9.63
C ALA A 105 9.19 -0.71 -10.54
N SER A 106 8.07 -1.08 -11.14
CA SER A 106 7.31 -0.18 -12.03
C SER A 106 6.50 0.85 -11.25
N VAL A 107 6.11 0.52 -10.03
CA VAL A 107 5.41 1.38 -9.08
C VAL A 107 5.91 1.03 -7.68
N VAL A 108 6.07 2.05 -6.84
CA VAL A 108 6.33 1.88 -5.41
C VAL A 108 5.24 2.61 -4.62
N THR A 109 4.54 1.90 -3.75
CA THR A 109 3.46 2.44 -2.92
C THR A 109 3.93 2.64 -1.49
N LEU A 110 3.74 3.84 -0.97
CA LEU A 110 4.00 4.20 0.43
C LEU A 110 2.74 3.95 1.27
N SER A 111 2.85 3.13 2.31
CA SER A 111 1.70 2.72 3.11
C SER A 111 1.72 3.32 4.50
N ASP A 112 0.60 3.93 4.89
CA ASP A 112 0.28 4.29 6.28
C ASP A 112 -0.64 3.22 6.88
N LEU A 113 -0.03 2.13 7.37
CA LEU A 113 -0.75 0.94 7.82
C LEU A 113 -1.59 1.13 9.09
N GLN A 114 -1.33 2.15 9.85
CA GLN A 114 -2.06 2.44 11.09
C GLN A 114 -2.80 3.76 11.04
N GLY A 115 -2.78 4.48 9.90
CA GLY A 115 -3.35 5.80 9.77
C GLY A 115 -2.75 6.78 10.78
N VAL A 116 -1.43 6.72 11.00
CA VAL A 116 -0.73 7.59 11.96
C VAL A 116 -0.62 9.01 11.45
N ALA A 117 -0.56 9.21 10.14
CA ALA A 117 -0.51 10.50 9.50
C ALA A 117 -1.94 11.07 9.31
N ASP A 118 -2.12 12.34 9.62
CA ASP A 118 -3.27 13.12 9.22
C ASP A 118 -3.02 13.80 7.86
N GLN A 119 -3.95 14.64 7.43
CA GLN A 119 -3.89 15.32 6.14
C GLN A 119 -2.63 16.18 6.00
N ASP A 120 -2.29 16.97 7.03
CA ASP A 120 -1.16 17.90 6.97
C ASP A 120 0.16 17.14 7.06
N THR A 121 0.28 16.19 8.00
CA THR A 121 1.44 15.29 8.09
C THR A 121 1.67 14.53 6.79
N THR A 122 0.59 14.06 6.14
CA THR A 122 0.70 13.35 4.85
C THR A 122 1.26 14.26 3.76
N ARG A 123 0.74 15.50 3.67
CA ARG A 123 1.21 16.48 2.70
C ARG A 123 2.69 16.77 2.90
N ASP A 124 3.04 17.25 4.10
CA ASP A 124 4.39 17.70 4.42
C ASP A 124 5.43 16.58 4.19
N PHE A 125 5.12 15.38 4.64
CA PHE A 125 6.00 14.23 4.47
C PHE A 125 6.20 13.83 3.00
N LEU A 126 5.14 13.79 2.21
CA LEU A 126 5.24 13.47 0.78
C LEU A 126 5.96 14.57 0.01
N GLU A 127 5.71 15.84 0.31
CA GLU A 127 6.44 16.96 -0.27
C GLU A 127 7.94 16.86 0.03
N GLU A 128 8.31 16.54 1.26
CA GLU A 128 9.70 16.34 1.66
C GLU A 128 10.36 15.17 0.92
N CYS A 129 9.68 14.01 0.87
CA CYS A 129 10.15 12.85 0.09
C CYS A 129 10.39 13.19 -1.39
N LEU A 130 9.46 13.92 -2.01
CA LEU A 130 9.56 14.33 -3.41
C LEU A 130 10.66 15.37 -3.63
N ASN A 131 10.90 16.26 -2.66
CA ASN A 131 11.97 17.24 -2.71
C ASN A 131 13.34 16.58 -2.69
N PHE A 132 13.58 15.60 -1.83
CA PHE A 132 14.81 14.79 -1.84
C PHE A 132 15.06 14.15 -3.22
N ARG A 133 13.99 13.71 -3.88
CA ARG A 133 14.05 13.09 -5.21
C ARG A 133 14.03 14.09 -6.37
N LYS A 134 13.89 15.40 -6.11
CA LYS A 134 13.72 16.43 -7.14
C LYS A 134 12.56 16.12 -8.10
N GLY A 135 11.46 15.57 -7.58
CA GLY A 135 10.28 15.16 -8.34
C GLY A 135 10.46 13.93 -9.26
N LYS A 136 11.61 13.24 -9.19
CA LYS A 136 11.87 12.05 -10.00
C LYS A 136 10.88 10.93 -9.72
N ASP A 137 10.35 10.29 -10.76
CA ASP A 137 9.44 9.13 -10.72
C ASP A 137 8.11 9.39 -9.96
N MET A 138 7.69 10.63 -9.79
CA MET A 138 6.46 10.95 -9.03
C MET A 138 5.24 10.18 -9.54
N GLU A 139 5.10 10.03 -10.85
CA GLU A 139 4.00 9.30 -11.49
C GLU A 139 4.00 7.78 -11.19
N ARG A 140 5.12 7.28 -10.64
CA ARG A 140 5.30 5.88 -10.25
C ARG A 140 5.15 5.65 -8.75
N ILE A 141 4.93 6.71 -7.97
CA ILE A 141 4.71 6.61 -6.53
C ILE A 141 3.21 6.51 -6.26
N GLY A 142 2.84 5.54 -5.42
CA GLY A 142 1.48 5.32 -4.95
C GLY A 142 1.33 5.61 -3.46
N TYR A 143 0.08 5.76 -3.01
CA TYR A 143 -0.27 5.96 -1.61
C TYR A 143 -1.35 4.96 -1.16
N HIS A 144 -1.11 4.31 -0.02
CA HIS A 144 -1.97 3.28 0.56
C HIS A 144 -2.24 3.58 2.04
N PRO A 145 -3.26 4.39 2.35
CA PRO A 145 -3.64 4.65 3.73
C PRO A 145 -4.62 3.63 4.26
N HIS A 146 -4.46 3.26 5.53
CA HIS A 146 -5.48 2.51 6.26
C HIS A 146 -6.50 3.44 6.91
N HIS A 147 -7.72 2.95 6.98
CA HIS A 147 -8.85 3.69 7.54
C HIS A 147 -8.97 3.45 9.04
N VAL A 148 -8.53 4.42 9.84
CA VAL A 148 -8.57 4.33 11.31
C VAL A 148 -9.91 4.79 11.88
N SER A 149 -10.50 5.85 11.31
CA SER A 149 -11.81 6.37 11.70
C SER A 149 -12.29 7.44 10.72
N GLY A 150 -13.59 7.46 10.44
CA GLY A 150 -14.25 8.52 9.66
C GLY A 150 -13.62 8.74 8.28
N SER A 151 -13.40 9.99 7.91
CA SER A 151 -12.88 10.40 6.60
C SER A 151 -11.36 10.62 6.56
N LYS A 152 -10.62 10.23 7.62
CA LYS A 152 -9.19 10.57 7.75
C LYS A 152 -8.34 10.05 6.59
N ALA A 153 -8.47 8.78 6.21
CA ALA A 153 -7.72 8.21 5.09
C ALA A 153 -8.02 8.92 3.76
N ILE A 154 -9.29 9.30 3.55
CA ILE A 154 -9.71 10.03 2.34
C ILE A 154 -9.13 11.44 2.34
N ALA A 155 -9.12 12.14 3.48
CA ALA A 155 -8.50 13.45 3.61
C ALA A 155 -6.99 13.41 3.33
N SER A 156 -6.30 12.40 3.87
CA SER A 156 -4.87 12.15 3.57
C SER A 156 -4.64 11.81 2.09
N SER A 157 -5.55 11.05 1.45
CA SER A 157 -5.48 10.79 0.00
C SER A 157 -5.68 12.05 -0.85
N LEU A 158 -6.53 12.97 -0.42
CA LEU A 158 -6.66 14.28 -1.09
C LEU A 158 -5.38 15.09 -0.96
N ALA A 159 -4.78 15.13 0.24
CA ALA A 159 -3.49 15.79 0.45
C ALA A 159 -2.39 15.18 -0.43
N ALA A 160 -2.32 13.86 -0.52
CA ALA A 160 -1.39 13.17 -1.41
C ALA A 160 -1.65 13.51 -2.90
N TYR A 161 -2.93 13.64 -3.30
CA TYR A 161 -3.29 14.08 -4.65
C TYR A 161 -2.82 15.51 -4.93
N ASP A 162 -2.98 16.43 -3.97
CA ASP A 162 -2.57 17.83 -4.09
C ASP A 162 -1.05 17.95 -4.25
N VAL A 163 -0.27 17.09 -3.59
CA VAL A 163 1.20 16.98 -3.73
C VAL A 163 1.63 16.41 -5.10
N GLY A 164 0.74 15.73 -5.81
CA GLY A 164 1.04 15.18 -7.13
C GLY A 164 0.93 13.66 -7.25
N ILE A 165 0.61 12.94 -6.18
CA ILE A 165 0.34 11.49 -6.25
C ILE A 165 -0.90 11.22 -7.10
N ARG A 166 -0.84 10.20 -7.95
CA ARG A 166 -1.94 9.83 -8.86
C ARG A 166 -2.33 8.36 -8.77
N ARG A 167 -1.73 7.61 -7.85
CA ARG A 167 -1.99 6.19 -7.61
C ARG A 167 -2.41 5.99 -6.18
N PHE A 168 -3.57 5.41 -5.99
CA PHE A 168 -4.18 5.20 -4.67
C PHE A 168 -4.67 3.76 -4.56
N ASP A 169 -4.36 3.12 -3.46
CA ASP A 169 -4.92 1.83 -3.13
C ASP A 169 -6.12 2.00 -2.19
N ALA A 170 -7.17 1.24 -2.48
CA ALA A 170 -8.38 1.20 -1.69
C ALA A 170 -9.04 -0.18 -1.85
N SER A 171 -9.98 -0.51 -0.98
CA SER A 171 -10.75 -1.75 -1.12
C SER A 171 -12.25 -1.49 -1.00
N LEU A 172 -13.06 -2.30 -1.67
CA LEU A 172 -14.51 -2.21 -1.59
C LEU A 172 -14.98 -2.51 -0.16
N GLY A 173 -15.81 -1.63 0.38
CA GLY A 173 -16.29 -1.73 1.76
C GLY A 173 -15.18 -1.55 2.82
N GLY A 174 -14.01 -1.03 2.44
CA GLY A 174 -12.87 -0.93 3.35
C GLY A 174 -12.33 -2.27 3.83
N THR A 175 -12.56 -3.34 3.08
CA THR A 175 -12.22 -4.72 3.45
C THR A 175 -10.71 -4.94 3.59
N GLY A 176 -10.34 -5.90 4.45
CA GLY A 176 -8.93 -6.19 4.74
C GLY A 176 -8.44 -5.44 5.96
N GLY A 177 -7.16 -5.47 6.18
CA GLY A 177 -6.50 -4.86 7.34
C GLY A 177 -5.12 -5.44 7.55
N CYS A 178 -4.44 -4.98 8.59
CA CYS A 178 -3.14 -5.49 8.99
C CYS A 178 -3.24 -6.25 10.31
N VAL A 179 -2.52 -7.36 10.44
CA VAL A 179 -2.45 -8.17 11.67
C VAL A 179 -1.90 -7.38 12.88
N THR A 180 -1.24 -6.29 12.65
CA THR A 180 -0.66 -5.39 13.67
C THR A 180 -1.68 -4.40 14.26
N GLY A 181 -2.97 -4.67 14.13
CA GLY A 181 -4.05 -3.87 14.73
C GLY A 181 -4.46 -2.64 13.93
N ALA A 182 -4.05 -2.52 12.68
CA ALA A 182 -4.57 -1.49 11.79
C ALA A 182 -6.04 -1.80 11.45
N PRO A 183 -6.94 -0.82 11.50
CA PRO A 183 -8.30 -0.98 10.99
C PRO A 183 -8.27 -1.22 9.46
N GLY A 184 -9.42 -1.43 8.85
CA GLY A 184 -9.51 -1.77 7.43
C GLY A 184 -8.81 -0.80 6.46
N ASN A 185 -8.78 -1.16 5.21
CA ASN A 185 -8.29 -0.30 4.15
C ASN A 185 -9.22 0.90 3.92
N GLN A 186 -8.70 1.92 3.25
CA GLN A 186 -9.51 3.02 2.75
C GLN A 186 -10.65 2.48 1.85
N PRO A 187 -11.93 2.86 2.09
CA PRO A 187 -13.03 2.37 1.27
C PRO A 187 -13.03 3.02 -0.13
N THR A 188 -13.04 2.18 -1.17
CA THR A 188 -13.02 2.62 -2.58
C THR A 188 -14.20 3.52 -2.90
N GLU A 189 -15.41 3.16 -2.47
CA GLU A 189 -16.64 3.93 -2.72
C GLU A 189 -16.58 5.31 -2.10
N GLY A 190 -15.99 5.43 -0.93
CA GLY A 190 -15.78 6.72 -0.25
C GLY A 190 -14.78 7.60 -0.99
N LEU A 191 -13.65 7.02 -1.39
CA LEU A 191 -12.60 7.73 -2.12
C LEU A 191 -13.12 8.24 -3.48
N VAL A 192 -13.75 7.36 -4.27
CA VAL A 192 -14.29 7.68 -5.60
C VAL A 192 -15.35 8.79 -5.49
N ARG A 193 -16.27 8.69 -4.54
CA ARG A 193 -17.31 9.72 -4.32
C ARG A 193 -16.70 11.09 -4.04
N VAL A 194 -15.70 11.14 -3.19
CA VAL A 194 -15.06 12.42 -2.80
C VAL A 194 -14.24 12.98 -3.97
N PHE A 195 -13.50 12.14 -4.70
CA PHE A 195 -12.69 12.59 -5.84
C PHE A 195 -13.58 13.11 -6.97
N GLU A 196 -14.58 12.35 -7.42
CA GLU A 196 -15.52 12.78 -8.48
C GLU A 196 -16.31 14.03 -8.04
N GLY A 197 -16.71 14.12 -6.77
CA GLY A 197 -17.37 15.31 -6.22
C GLY A 197 -16.49 16.58 -6.24
N LYS A 198 -15.18 16.43 -6.24
CA LYS A 198 -14.21 17.52 -6.41
C LYS A 198 -13.78 17.73 -7.88
N GLY A 199 -14.37 17.00 -8.81
CA GLY A 199 -14.01 17.08 -10.23
C GLY A 199 -12.75 16.32 -10.61
N ILE A 200 -12.18 15.53 -9.70
CA ILE A 200 -11.04 14.65 -9.95
C ILE A 200 -11.57 13.38 -10.61
N LYS A 201 -11.22 13.17 -11.87
CA LYS A 201 -11.71 12.04 -12.67
C LYS A 201 -11.00 10.75 -12.28
N THR A 202 -11.77 9.79 -11.73
CA THR A 202 -11.27 8.46 -11.38
C THR A 202 -11.50 7.44 -12.50
N GLY A 203 -12.39 7.73 -13.44
CA GLY A 203 -12.85 6.79 -14.45
C GLY A 203 -13.86 5.77 -13.92
N LEU A 204 -14.29 5.91 -12.67
CA LEU A 204 -15.27 5.05 -12.00
C LEU A 204 -16.57 5.83 -11.76
N LYS A 205 -17.70 5.12 -11.75
CA LYS A 205 -18.99 5.72 -11.40
C LYS A 205 -19.29 5.48 -9.92
N PRO A 206 -19.47 6.54 -9.10
CA PRO A 206 -19.67 6.40 -7.67
C PRO A 206 -20.81 5.45 -7.28
N GLU A 207 -21.91 5.45 -8.07
CA GLU A 207 -23.09 4.63 -7.81
C GLU A 207 -22.79 3.14 -8.06
N GLU A 208 -22.07 2.82 -9.12
CA GLU A 208 -21.67 1.44 -9.45
C GLU A 208 -20.70 0.89 -8.41
N VAL A 209 -19.72 1.69 -7.98
CA VAL A 209 -18.76 1.29 -6.95
C VAL A 209 -19.46 1.10 -5.60
N SER A 210 -20.41 1.97 -5.24
CA SER A 210 -21.19 1.83 -4.01
C SER A 210 -22.03 0.54 -4.04
N ALA A 211 -22.70 0.24 -5.13
CA ALA A 211 -23.47 -1.00 -5.28
C ALA A 211 -22.59 -2.27 -5.17
N LEU A 212 -21.36 -2.21 -5.67
CA LEU A 212 -20.39 -3.30 -5.50
C LEU A 212 -19.92 -3.44 -4.06
N ALA A 213 -19.71 -2.33 -3.34
CA ALA A 213 -19.35 -2.35 -1.92
C ALA A 213 -20.48 -2.98 -1.08
N ASP A 214 -21.74 -2.59 -1.33
CA ASP A 214 -22.92 -3.18 -0.69
C ASP A 214 -23.04 -4.68 -0.99
N PHE A 215 -22.72 -5.11 -2.22
CA PHE A 215 -22.69 -6.52 -2.59
C PHE A 215 -21.61 -7.28 -1.80
N VAL A 216 -20.40 -6.74 -1.72
CA VAL A 216 -19.29 -7.35 -0.97
C VAL A 216 -19.66 -7.48 0.51
N GLU A 217 -20.24 -6.44 1.12
CA GLU A 217 -20.68 -6.48 2.51
C GLU A 217 -21.74 -7.56 2.73
N ARG A 218 -22.78 -7.59 1.88
CA ARG A 218 -23.89 -8.51 2.02
C ARG A 218 -23.50 -9.96 1.76
N GLU A 219 -22.71 -10.24 0.71
CA GLU A 219 -22.45 -11.61 0.25
C GLU A 219 -21.22 -12.24 0.88
N LEU A 220 -20.21 -11.45 1.22
CA LEU A 220 -18.96 -11.97 1.78
C LEU A 220 -18.91 -11.86 3.31
N TYR A 221 -19.30 -10.72 3.88
CA TYR A 221 -19.17 -10.52 5.34
C TYR A 221 -20.29 -11.14 6.17
N ARG A 222 -21.53 -11.14 5.69
CA ARG A 222 -22.64 -11.78 6.42
C ARG A 222 -22.60 -13.30 6.43
N LYS A 223 -21.86 -13.92 5.50
CA LYS A 223 -21.70 -15.38 5.45
C LYS A 223 -20.53 -15.91 6.28
N ILE A 224 -19.64 -15.02 6.71
CA ILE A 224 -18.57 -15.36 7.63
C ILE A 224 -19.04 -14.89 9.01
N GLU A 225 -19.61 -15.79 9.80
CA GLU A 225 -19.80 -15.58 11.24
C GLU A 225 -18.41 -15.48 11.88
N LEU A 226 -17.86 -14.29 11.89
CA LEU A 226 -16.65 -14.02 12.65
C LEU A 226 -17.02 -14.14 14.13
N PRO A 227 -16.26 -14.90 14.94
CA PRO A 227 -16.48 -14.92 16.38
C PRO A 227 -16.39 -13.49 16.91
N PRO A 228 -17.20 -13.13 17.92
CA PRO A 228 -17.18 -11.78 18.48
C PRO A 228 -15.75 -11.44 18.88
N ARG A 229 -15.27 -10.28 18.42
CA ARG A 229 -13.97 -9.76 18.81
C ARG A 229 -14.00 -9.48 20.32
N SER A 230 -13.29 -10.31 21.10
CA SER A 230 -13.08 -10.13 22.53
C SER A 230 -12.21 -8.90 22.80
#